data_89a952880fad5f0e68934d94e18b843c
#
_entry.id   89a952880fad5f0e68934d94e18b843c
#
_cell.length_a   1.000
_cell.length_b   1.000
_cell.length_c   1.000
_cell.angle_alpha   90.00
_cell.angle_beta   90.00
_cell.angle_gamma   90.00
#
_symmetry.space_group_name_H-M   'P 1'
#
loop_
_entity.id
_entity.type
_entity.pdbx_description
1 polymer ?
#
loop_
_entity_poly.entity_id
_entity_poly.type
_entity_poly.pdbx_seq_one_letter_code
_entity_poly.pdbx_strand_id
1 'polypeptide(L)'
;MTDTDNTRPAEGAAQAPRQSRLHRLMGYLPLIAPVLLWAVPCWVLLHTGQHWPLPVTLAGTALFALGLVGMPLAMVRGHGRRQQDRAAIVGDTLLGTSWILFTWAVLLGVLLRLALTVADVGESQDRARIVTWAVLGVTAILLAWGYAEARRVPRVRRLDVHLPRLGAGLDGLRVVLITDTHYGPLDRARWSARVCETVNTLNADLVCHTGDIADGTAERRRAQAVPLGTVRAAHGRVYVTGNHEYYSEAQGWVDLMDELGWEPLRNRHLLLERGGDTLVIAGVDDVTAESSGLAGHGAHLTGALDGADPDLPVLLLAHQPTFVDRAAAAGIDLQLSGHTHGGQIWPFHHLVRLDQPALAGLSHHAPRTLLYTSRGTGFWGPPFRIFAPSEITLLTLRSPHLPTSP
;
A
#
# COMPACT_ATOMS: atom_id res chain seq x y z
N MET A 1 -35.71 58.48 30.76
CA MET A 1 -36.14 57.37 31.60
C MET A 1 -36.62 56.30 30.66
N THR A 2 -35.81 55.32 30.37
CA THR A 2 -36.05 53.88 30.14
C THR A 2 -34.74 53.27 29.65
N ASP A 3 -34.21 52.55 30.58
CA ASP A 3 -33.02 51.76 30.49
C ASP A 3 -33.34 50.49 29.65
N THR A 4 -32.59 50.20 28.61
CA THR A 4 -32.67 48.91 27.92
C THR A 4 -31.36 48.15 28.08
N ASP A 5 -31.39 47.30 29.04
CA ASP A 5 -30.45 46.27 29.37
C ASP A 5 -30.11 45.42 28.13
N ASN A 6 -28.86 45.45 27.67
CA ASN A 6 -28.32 44.70 26.56
C ASN A 6 -27.37 43.63 27.06
N THR A 7 -27.90 42.54 27.64
CA THR A 7 -27.15 41.38 28.01
C THR A 7 -26.93 40.50 26.79
N ARG A 8 -25.72 40.57 26.18
CA ARG A 8 -25.20 39.54 25.23
C ARG A 8 -24.92 38.25 25.96
N PRO A 9 -25.36 37.10 25.44
CA PRO A 9 -24.94 35.82 25.97
C PRO A 9 -23.45 35.61 25.66
N ALA A 10 -22.67 35.15 26.64
CA ALA A 10 -21.26 34.77 26.50
C ALA A 10 -21.16 33.61 25.51
N GLU A 11 -20.38 33.79 24.43
CA GLU A 11 -19.98 32.74 23.51
C GLU A 11 -19.24 31.64 24.29
N GLY A 12 -19.84 30.45 24.30
CA GLY A 12 -19.26 29.26 24.90
C GLY A 12 -17.92 28.92 24.23
N ALA A 13 -16.85 28.97 24.98
CA ALA A 13 -15.54 28.48 24.57
C ALA A 13 -15.68 27.02 24.11
N ALA A 14 -15.48 26.78 22.80
CA ALA A 14 -15.43 25.45 22.22
C ALA A 14 -14.31 24.66 22.91
N GLN A 15 -14.65 23.66 23.70
CA GLN A 15 -13.69 22.75 24.32
C GLN A 15 -12.98 22.00 23.20
N ALA A 16 -11.65 22.16 23.12
CA ALA A 16 -10.80 21.38 22.23
C ALA A 16 -11.10 19.88 22.42
N PRO A 17 -11.22 19.09 21.33
CA PRO A 17 -11.57 17.69 21.42
C PRO A 17 -10.54 16.96 22.30
N ARG A 18 -11.01 16.30 23.37
CA ARG A 18 -10.18 15.45 24.21
C ARG A 18 -9.59 14.37 23.33
N GLN A 19 -8.30 14.46 23.01
CA GLN A 19 -7.57 13.36 22.34
C GLN A 19 -7.82 12.08 23.11
N SER A 20 -8.40 11.09 22.47
CA SER A 20 -8.72 9.81 23.11
C SER A 20 -7.45 9.17 23.67
N ARG A 21 -7.55 8.37 24.74
CA ARG A 21 -6.42 7.63 25.32
C ARG A 21 -5.69 6.79 24.26
N LEU A 22 -6.42 6.34 23.26
CA LEU A 22 -5.91 5.60 22.11
C LEU A 22 -4.92 6.43 21.27
N HIS A 23 -5.23 7.69 20.97
CA HIS A 23 -4.32 8.59 20.24
C HIS A 23 -3.00 8.83 20.98
N ARG A 24 -3.03 8.94 22.31
CA ARG A 24 -1.81 9.06 23.10
C ARG A 24 -0.98 7.78 23.10
N LEU A 25 -1.62 6.60 23.17
CA LEU A 25 -0.94 5.31 23.07
C LEU A 25 -0.31 5.10 21.70
N MET A 26 -0.97 5.49 20.62
CA MET A 26 -0.43 5.45 19.27
C MET A 26 0.84 6.31 19.10
N GLY A 27 0.94 7.42 19.83
CA GLY A 27 2.15 8.26 19.84
C GLY A 27 3.42 7.57 20.40
N TYR A 28 3.27 6.54 21.24
CA TYR A 28 4.40 5.75 21.76
C TYR A 28 4.75 4.53 20.90
N LEU A 29 3.90 4.18 19.94
CA LEU A 29 4.11 3.01 19.06
C LEU A 29 5.47 3.02 18.35
N PRO A 30 5.96 4.14 17.80
CA PRO A 30 7.27 4.20 17.15
C PRO A 30 8.45 3.90 18.09
N LEU A 31 8.28 4.09 19.39
CA LEU A 31 9.31 3.80 20.39
C LEU A 31 9.22 2.36 20.90
N ILE A 32 8.01 1.84 21.08
CA ILE A 32 7.76 0.51 21.64
C ILE A 32 7.96 -0.59 20.59
N ALA A 33 7.51 -0.36 19.35
CA ALA A 33 7.58 -1.38 18.30
C ALA A 33 9.00 -1.89 18.02
N PRO A 34 10.02 -1.04 17.85
CA PRO A 34 11.40 -1.52 17.66
C PRO A 34 11.89 -2.37 18.84
N VAL A 35 11.55 -1.99 20.08
CA VAL A 35 11.93 -2.75 21.26
C VAL A 35 11.30 -4.15 21.22
N LEU A 36 10.01 -4.26 20.96
CA LEU A 36 9.32 -5.56 20.87
C LEU A 36 9.87 -6.41 19.72
N LEU A 37 10.10 -5.82 18.56
CA LEU A 37 10.59 -6.53 17.37
C LEU A 37 11.96 -7.16 17.57
N TRP A 38 12.79 -6.62 18.46
CA TRP A 38 14.14 -7.13 18.71
C TRP A 38 14.26 -7.88 20.06
N ALA A 39 13.62 -7.40 21.13
CA ALA A 39 13.73 -8.00 22.46
C ALA A 39 12.98 -9.33 22.56
N VAL A 40 11.78 -9.45 21.98
CA VAL A 40 11.00 -10.69 22.06
C VAL A 40 11.70 -11.86 21.34
N PRO A 41 12.16 -11.74 20.09
CA PRO A 41 12.94 -12.82 19.48
C PRO A 41 14.24 -13.13 20.24
N CYS A 42 14.96 -12.11 20.73
CA CYS A 42 16.13 -12.31 21.56
C CYS A 42 15.82 -13.19 22.77
N TRP A 43 14.75 -12.86 23.49
CA TRP A 43 14.31 -13.62 24.66
C TRP A 43 13.93 -15.06 24.29
N VAL A 44 13.10 -15.24 23.25
CA VAL A 44 12.62 -16.56 22.81
C VAL A 44 13.75 -17.46 22.34
N LEU A 45 14.71 -16.92 21.62
CA LEU A 45 15.78 -17.71 20.97
C LEU A 45 16.97 -17.99 21.89
N LEU A 46 17.20 -17.16 22.92
CA LEU A 46 18.42 -17.23 23.73
C LEU A 46 18.18 -17.49 25.22
N HIS A 47 17.01 -17.09 25.76
CA HIS A 47 16.83 -17.01 27.20
C HIS A 47 15.64 -17.83 27.76
N THR A 48 14.95 -18.62 26.94
CA THR A 48 13.78 -19.41 27.36
C THR A 48 14.10 -20.89 27.65
N GLY A 49 15.29 -21.20 28.18
CA GLY A 49 15.66 -22.55 28.65
C GLY A 49 16.52 -23.35 27.67
N GLN A 50 17.14 -22.70 26.69
CA GLN A 50 18.08 -23.36 25.75
C GLN A 50 19.40 -23.77 26.40
N HIS A 51 19.79 -23.08 27.49
CA HIS A 51 21.07 -23.27 28.18
C HIS A 51 22.27 -23.24 27.20
N TRP A 52 22.29 -22.21 26.34
CA TRP A 52 23.44 -21.98 25.45
C TRP A 52 24.72 -21.67 26.24
N PRO A 53 25.89 -22.01 25.72
CA PRO A 53 27.16 -21.53 26.31
C PRO A 53 27.17 -20.00 26.41
N LEU A 54 27.73 -19.48 27.50
CA LEU A 54 27.76 -18.04 27.77
C LEU A 54 28.24 -17.18 26.59
N PRO A 55 29.31 -17.55 25.85
CA PRO A 55 29.73 -16.77 24.68
C PRO A 55 28.65 -16.68 23.59
N VAL A 56 27.90 -17.74 23.35
CA VAL A 56 26.79 -17.76 22.35
C VAL A 56 25.66 -16.83 22.81
N THR A 57 25.26 -16.91 24.08
CA THR A 57 24.22 -16.04 24.64
C THR A 57 24.64 -14.57 24.59
N LEU A 58 25.87 -14.25 24.96
CA LEU A 58 26.39 -12.87 24.91
C LEU A 58 26.48 -12.34 23.48
N ALA A 59 27.04 -13.11 22.56
CA ALA A 59 27.17 -12.72 21.16
C ALA A 59 25.79 -12.55 20.50
N GLY A 60 24.84 -13.46 20.74
CA GLY A 60 23.49 -13.38 20.25
C GLY A 60 22.76 -12.15 20.81
N THR A 61 22.83 -11.93 22.13
CA THR A 61 22.19 -10.74 22.75
C THR A 61 22.78 -9.43 22.19
N ALA A 62 24.11 -9.36 22.01
CA ALA A 62 24.76 -8.21 21.39
C ALA A 62 24.28 -7.97 19.95
N LEU A 63 24.11 -9.03 19.16
CA LEU A 63 23.57 -8.92 17.79
C LEU A 63 22.14 -8.32 17.78
N PHE A 64 21.27 -8.78 18.68
CA PHE A 64 19.92 -8.22 18.83
C PHE A 64 19.95 -6.77 19.30
N ALA A 65 20.83 -6.41 20.23
CA ALA A 65 21.03 -5.03 20.67
C ALA A 65 21.53 -4.12 19.53
N LEU A 66 22.45 -4.61 18.70
CA LEU A 66 22.90 -3.89 17.51
C LEU A 66 21.77 -3.68 16.50
N GLY A 67 20.90 -4.67 16.32
CA GLY A 67 19.70 -4.54 15.48
C GLY A 67 18.72 -3.51 16.02
N LEU A 68 18.45 -3.54 17.33
CA LEU A 68 17.56 -2.60 18.01
C LEU A 68 17.99 -1.14 17.84
N VAL A 69 19.30 -0.87 17.91
CA VAL A 69 19.84 0.50 17.73
C VAL A 69 20.07 0.81 16.25
N GLY A 70 20.61 -0.14 15.50
CA GLY A 70 21.02 0.04 14.11
C GLY A 70 19.85 0.28 13.16
N MET A 71 18.74 -0.44 13.35
CA MET A 71 17.54 -0.29 12.49
C MET A 71 16.96 1.13 12.53
N PRO A 72 16.59 1.72 13.68
CA PRO A 72 16.06 3.08 13.72
C PRO A 72 17.06 4.13 13.20
N LEU A 73 18.35 3.97 13.51
CA LEU A 73 19.38 4.87 12.99
C LEU A 73 19.50 4.80 11.46
N ALA A 74 19.42 3.61 10.90
CA ALA A 74 19.44 3.41 9.46
C ALA A 74 18.17 3.98 8.80
N MET A 75 16.99 3.77 9.40
CA MET A 75 15.71 4.34 8.93
C MET A 75 15.77 5.88 8.91
N VAL A 76 16.19 6.51 10.01
CA VAL A 76 16.30 7.99 10.07
C VAL A 76 17.30 8.54 9.05
N ARG A 77 18.44 7.88 8.84
CA ARG A 77 19.41 8.31 7.82
C ARG A 77 18.92 8.06 6.39
N GLY A 78 18.22 6.95 6.20
CA GLY A 78 17.72 6.51 4.90
C GLY A 78 16.55 7.34 4.40
N HIS A 79 15.52 7.51 5.23
CA HIS A 79 14.27 8.18 4.88
C HIS A 79 14.18 9.63 5.35
N GLY A 80 15.19 10.13 6.10
CA GLY A 80 15.26 11.52 6.49
C GLY A 80 15.67 12.44 5.34
N ARG A 81 15.85 13.74 5.61
CA ARG A 81 16.14 14.79 4.61
C ARG A 81 17.29 14.47 3.64
N ARG A 82 18.29 13.68 4.05
CA ARG A 82 19.44 13.31 3.22
C ARG A 82 19.16 12.15 2.26
N GLN A 83 18.10 11.38 2.48
CA GLN A 83 17.67 10.22 1.67
C GLN A 83 18.84 9.33 1.24
N GLN A 84 19.56 8.76 2.23
CA GLN A 84 20.72 7.93 1.95
C GLN A 84 20.28 6.50 1.57
N ASP A 85 20.31 6.15 0.29
CA ASP A 85 19.80 4.89 -0.23
C ASP A 85 20.39 3.65 0.46
N ARG A 86 21.70 3.63 0.74
CA ARG A 86 22.33 2.50 1.45
C ARG A 86 21.78 2.33 2.86
N ALA A 87 21.57 3.44 3.57
CA ALA A 87 21.00 3.40 4.90
C ALA A 87 19.53 2.97 4.87
N ALA A 88 18.74 3.45 3.90
CA ALA A 88 17.37 3.02 3.69
C ALA A 88 17.29 1.51 3.41
N ILE A 89 18.11 0.97 2.50
CA ILE A 89 18.16 -0.48 2.21
C ILE A 89 18.45 -1.28 3.49
N VAL A 90 19.42 -0.87 4.30
CA VAL A 90 19.74 -1.54 5.55
C VAL A 90 18.60 -1.46 6.54
N GLY A 91 18.03 -0.25 6.75
CA GLY A 91 16.93 -0.03 7.68
C GLY A 91 15.68 -0.83 7.32
N ASP A 92 15.27 -0.77 6.06
CA ASP A 92 14.10 -1.49 5.54
C ASP A 92 14.29 -3.00 5.61
N THR A 93 15.50 -3.50 5.28
CA THR A 93 15.80 -4.92 5.38
C THR A 93 15.76 -5.40 6.83
N LEU A 94 16.32 -4.63 7.77
CA LEU A 94 16.30 -4.96 9.19
C LEU A 94 14.87 -4.90 9.74
N LEU A 95 14.05 -3.93 9.33
CA LEU A 95 12.65 -3.83 9.72
C LEU A 95 11.85 -5.07 9.28
N GLY A 96 11.95 -5.45 7.99
CA GLY A 96 11.28 -6.64 7.49
C GLY A 96 11.77 -7.92 8.16
N THR A 97 13.09 -8.04 8.36
CA THR A 97 13.69 -9.20 9.05
C THR A 97 13.19 -9.31 10.49
N SER A 98 13.21 -8.20 11.25
CA SER A 98 12.75 -8.19 12.63
C SER A 98 11.27 -8.50 12.75
N TRP A 99 10.43 -8.01 11.83
CA TRP A 99 9.00 -8.32 11.78
C TRP A 99 8.73 -9.81 11.55
N ILE A 100 9.41 -10.42 10.57
CA ILE A 100 9.27 -11.86 10.27
C ILE A 100 9.76 -12.68 11.47
N LEU A 101 10.95 -12.36 11.98
CA LEU A 101 11.52 -13.05 13.12
C LEU A 101 10.65 -12.94 14.38
N PHE A 102 10.14 -11.76 14.70
CA PHE A 102 9.20 -11.53 15.80
C PHE A 102 7.94 -12.38 15.66
N THR A 103 7.32 -12.33 14.48
CA THR A 103 6.08 -13.08 14.22
C THR A 103 6.27 -14.57 14.47
N TRP A 104 7.34 -15.16 13.92
CA TRP A 104 7.57 -16.60 14.05
C TRP A 104 8.17 -16.99 15.40
N ALA A 105 8.91 -16.11 16.06
CA ALA A 105 9.32 -16.31 17.45
C ALA A 105 8.11 -16.38 18.40
N VAL A 106 7.12 -15.52 18.22
CA VAL A 106 5.88 -15.56 19.00
C VAL A 106 5.07 -16.81 18.68
N LEU A 107 4.80 -17.08 17.40
CA LEU A 107 3.94 -18.20 17.01
C LEU A 107 4.55 -19.55 17.37
N LEU A 108 5.78 -19.83 16.97
CA LEU A 108 6.44 -21.10 17.25
C LEU A 108 6.92 -21.18 18.70
N GLY A 109 7.32 -20.06 19.30
CA GLY A 109 7.66 -19.97 20.73
C GLY A 109 6.51 -20.40 21.64
N VAL A 110 5.27 -20.16 21.22
CA VAL A 110 4.08 -20.59 21.98
C VAL A 110 3.54 -21.93 21.45
N LEU A 111 3.14 -21.98 20.17
CA LEU A 111 2.36 -23.12 19.64
C LEU A 111 3.20 -24.40 19.51
N LEU A 112 4.42 -24.30 18.91
CA LEU A 112 5.27 -25.48 18.75
C LEU A 112 5.78 -25.97 20.13
N ARG A 113 6.14 -25.04 21.02
CA ARG A 113 6.59 -25.42 22.37
C ARG A 113 5.48 -26.14 23.14
N LEU A 114 4.26 -25.63 23.07
CA LEU A 114 3.09 -26.29 23.68
C LEU A 114 2.87 -27.68 23.08
N ALA A 115 2.89 -27.81 21.75
CA ALA A 115 2.71 -29.09 21.07
C ALA A 115 3.78 -30.13 21.48
N LEU A 116 5.05 -29.73 21.52
CA LEU A 116 6.15 -30.58 21.96
C LEU A 116 6.04 -30.99 23.44
N THR A 117 5.49 -30.11 24.28
CA THR A 117 5.26 -30.39 25.69
C THR A 117 4.12 -31.39 25.88
N VAL A 118 3.00 -31.21 25.15
CA VAL A 118 1.85 -32.14 25.21
C VAL A 118 2.21 -33.52 24.65
N ALA A 119 3.04 -33.56 23.60
CA ALA A 119 3.54 -34.80 23.00
C ALA A 119 4.70 -35.45 23.79
N ASP A 120 5.11 -34.87 24.88
CA ASP A 120 6.21 -35.30 25.76
C ASP A 120 7.53 -35.58 24.99
N VAL A 121 7.85 -34.73 24.02
CA VAL A 121 9.07 -34.83 23.21
C VAL A 121 10.25 -34.25 23.97
N GLY A 122 11.20 -35.07 24.38
CA GLY A 122 12.47 -34.68 25.01
C GLY A 122 12.32 -33.84 26.28
N GLU A 123 13.42 -33.30 26.78
CA GLU A 123 13.43 -32.42 27.94
C GLU A 123 13.08 -30.96 27.58
N SER A 124 12.85 -30.12 28.58
CA SER A 124 12.52 -28.69 28.39
C SER A 124 13.59 -27.94 27.57
N GLN A 125 14.87 -28.30 27.76
CA GLN A 125 15.99 -27.74 27.01
C GLN A 125 15.94 -28.13 25.52
N ASP A 126 15.65 -29.40 25.22
CA ASP A 126 15.56 -29.89 23.83
C ASP A 126 14.41 -29.22 23.11
N ARG A 127 13.25 -29.11 23.75
CA ARG A 127 12.09 -28.38 23.22
C ARG A 127 12.43 -26.92 22.90
N ALA A 128 13.14 -26.23 23.80
CA ALA A 128 13.58 -24.85 23.60
C ALA A 128 14.53 -24.71 22.41
N ARG A 129 15.47 -25.64 22.22
CA ARG A 129 16.40 -25.67 21.09
C ARG A 129 15.70 -26.00 19.77
N ILE A 130 14.77 -26.96 19.76
CA ILE A 130 13.95 -27.29 18.59
C ILE A 130 13.18 -26.05 18.13
N VAL A 131 12.52 -25.33 19.05
CA VAL A 131 11.81 -24.08 18.75
C VAL A 131 12.75 -23.04 18.17
N THR A 132 13.94 -22.85 18.76
CA THR A 132 14.93 -21.89 18.23
C THR A 132 15.32 -22.21 16.77
N TRP A 133 15.67 -23.47 16.49
CA TRP A 133 16.05 -23.85 15.12
C TRP A 133 14.87 -23.79 14.14
N ALA A 134 13.66 -24.12 14.58
CA ALA A 134 12.45 -23.98 13.78
C ALA A 134 12.18 -22.51 13.41
N VAL A 135 12.26 -21.58 14.39
CA VAL A 135 12.09 -20.15 14.15
C VAL A 135 13.13 -19.62 13.17
N LEU A 136 14.41 -19.94 13.39
CA LEU A 136 15.50 -19.51 12.49
C LEU A 136 15.33 -20.07 11.09
N GLY A 137 15.00 -21.36 10.96
CA GLY A 137 14.79 -22.02 9.67
C GLY A 137 13.62 -21.43 8.89
N VAL A 138 12.45 -21.26 9.54
CA VAL A 138 11.26 -20.64 8.93
C VAL A 138 11.57 -19.19 8.53
N THR A 139 12.22 -18.43 9.41
CA THR A 139 12.61 -17.04 9.10
C THR A 139 13.53 -16.97 7.88
N ALA A 140 14.56 -17.81 7.82
CA ALA A 140 15.49 -17.83 6.68
C ALA A 140 14.80 -18.19 5.35
N ILE A 141 13.90 -19.20 5.37
CA ILE A 141 13.11 -19.61 4.20
C ILE A 141 12.22 -18.45 3.74
N LEU A 142 11.50 -17.81 4.68
CA LEU A 142 10.58 -16.72 4.35
C LEU A 142 11.30 -15.46 3.89
N LEU A 143 12.48 -15.14 4.43
CA LEU A 143 13.31 -14.04 3.94
C LEU A 143 13.74 -14.29 2.50
N ALA A 144 14.27 -15.48 2.20
CA ALA A 144 14.72 -15.83 0.85
C ALA A 144 13.54 -15.83 -0.14
N TRP A 145 12.45 -16.48 0.21
CA TRP A 145 11.25 -16.53 -0.64
C TRP A 145 10.58 -15.15 -0.80
N GLY A 146 10.40 -14.42 0.31
CA GLY A 146 9.77 -13.11 0.31
C GLY A 146 10.57 -12.07 -0.48
N TYR A 147 11.90 -12.14 -0.41
CA TYR A 147 12.78 -11.30 -1.22
C TYR A 147 12.66 -11.62 -2.72
N ALA A 148 12.67 -12.91 -3.07
CA ALA A 148 12.47 -13.33 -4.45
C ALA A 148 11.09 -12.92 -4.99
N GLU A 149 10.03 -13.07 -4.17
CA GLU A 149 8.66 -12.67 -4.53
C GLU A 149 8.51 -11.16 -4.72
N ALA A 150 9.14 -10.34 -3.86
CA ALA A 150 9.10 -8.88 -3.98
C ALA A 150 9.81 -8.35 -5.26
N ARG A 151 10.81 -9.06 -5.75
CA ARG A 151 11.64 -8.65 -6.90
C ARG A 151 11.23 -9.24 -8.24
N ARG A 152 10.32 -10.20 -8.24
CA ARG A 152 9.82 -10.76 -9.51
C ARG A 152 8.93 -9.77 -10.26
N VAL A 153 8.76 -9.96 -11.55
CA VAL A 153 7.69 -9.30 -12.31
C VAL A 153 6.36 -9.80 -11.77
N PRO A 154 5.42 -8.90 -11.43
CA PRO A 154 4.14 -9.27 -10.85
C PRO A 154 3.33 -10.23 -11.73
N ARG A 155 2.51 -11.05 -11.09
CA ARG A 155 1.55 -11.90 -11.82
C ARG A 155 0.41 -11.06 -12.37
N VAL A 156 -0.05 -11.40 -13.57
CA VAL A 156 -1.24 -10.77 -14.14
C VAL A 156 -2.48 -11.43 -13.54
N ARG A 157 -3.26 -10.63 -12.84
CA ARG A 157 -4.58 -11.01 -12.35
C ARG A 157 -5.65 -10.52 -13.32
N ARG A 158 -6.51 -11.40 -13.79
CA ARG A 158 -7.60 -11.09 -14.72
C ARG A 158 -8.93 -11.29 -14.03
N LEU A 159 -9.85 -10.34 -14.23
CA LEU A 159 -11.23 -10.46 -13.76
C LEU A 159 -12.18 -9.65 -14.64
N ASP A 160 -13.41 -10.15 -14.77
CA ASP A 160 -14.51 -9.42 -15.37
C ASP A 160 -15.23 -8.59 -14.28
N VAL A 161 -15.58 -7.36 -14.63
CA VAL A 161 -16.29 -6.44 -13.72
C VAL A 161 -17.57 -5.98 -14.39
N HIS A 162 -18.70 -6.42 -13.87
CA HIS A 162 -20.03 -6.06 -14.38
C HIS A 162 -20.47 -4.73 -13.80
N LEU A 163 -20.69 -3.74 -14.68
CA LEU A 163 -21.17 -2.41 -14.30
C LEU A 163 -22.59 -2.21 -14.84
N PRO A 164 -23.59 -2.01 -13.96
CA PRO A 164 -25.00 -1.94 -14.38
C PRO A 164 -25.31 -0.85 -15.40
N ARG A 165 -24.56 0.25 -15.40
CA ARG A 165 -24.76 1.39 -16.32
C ARG A 165 -23.84 1.36 -17.55
N LEU A 166 -22.99 0.36 -17.70
CA LEU A 166 -22.06 0.29 -18.82
C LEU A 166 -22.85 0.04 -20.11
N GLY A 167 -22.67 0.92 -21.10
CA GLY A 167 -23.25 0.77 -22.44
C GLY A 167 -22.66 -0.45 -23.18
N ALA A 168 -23.43 -0.99 -24.13
CA ALA A 168 -23.05 -2.17 -24.91
C ALA A 168 -21.77 -1.95 -25.74
N GLY A 169 -21.54 -0.72 -26.23
CA GLY A 169 -20.33 -0.36 -26.98
C GLY A 169 -19.06 -0.42 -26.14
N LEU A 170 -19.19 -0.32 -24.82
CA LEU A 170 -18.07 -0.42 -23.87
C LEU A 170 -17.84 -1.85 -23.37
N ASP A 171 -18.69 -2.83 -23.71
CA ASP A 171 -18.48 -4.22 -23.29
C ASP A 171 -17.14 -4.75 -23.78
N GLY A 172 -16.44 -5.46 -22.89
CA GLY A 172 -15.10 -5.96 -23.17
C GLY A 172 -13.98 -4.92 -23.09
N LEU A 173 -14.25 -3.68 -22.60
CA LEU A 173 -13.22 -2.66 -22.39
C LEU A 173 -12.16 -3.18 -21.40
N ARG A 174 -10.90 -3.15 -21.83
CA ARG A 174 -9.75 -3.72 -21.09
C ARG A 174 -9.00 -2.62 -20.35
N VAL A 175 -9.20 -2.56 -19.06
CA VAL A 175 -8.52 -1.61 -18.16
C VAL A 175 -7.40 -2.31 -17.43
N VAL A 176 -6.16 -1.89 -17.64
CA VAL A 176 -5.01 -2.39 -16.86
C VAL A 176 -4.74 -1.43 -15.71
N LEU A 177 -4.65 -1.97 -14.52
CA LEU A 177 -4.26 -1.24 -13.32
C LEU A 177 -2.86 -1.67 -12.89
N ILE A 178 -1.97 -0.70 -12.79
CA ILE A 178 -0.71 -0.75 -12.05
C ILE A 178 -0.76 0.32 -10.96
N THR A 179 -0.10 0.10 -9.84
CA THR A 179 -0.12 1.02 -8.70
C THR A 179 0.99 0.65 -7.73
N ASP A 180 1.35 1.56 -6.83
CA ASP A 180 2.32 1.27 -5.77
C ASP A 180 3.62 0.67 -6.32
N THR A 181 4.19 1.31 -7.33
CA THR A 181 5.46 0.87 -7.91
C THR A 181 6.62 1.11 -6.97
N HIS A 182 6.57 2.15 -6.12
CA HIS A 182 7.56 2.50 -5.11
C HIS A 182 9.00 2.41 -5.61
N TYR A 183 9.31 3.16 -6.68
CA TYR A 183 10.71 3.30 -7.09
C TYR A 183 11.51 3.92 -5.97
N GLY A 184 12.42 3.18 -5.41
CA GLY A 184 13.04 3.50 -4.13
C GLY A 184 14.55 3.31 -4.12
N PRO A 185 15.13 3.13 -2.92
CA PRO A 185 16.57 2.97 -2.73
C PRO A 185 17.20 1.82 -3.50
N LEU A 186 16.46 0.71 -3.68
CA LEU A 186 16.88 -0.39 -4.54
C LEU A 186 16.59 -0.03 -6.01
N ASP A 187 17.64 -0.02 -6.85
CA ASP A 187 17.45 0.21 -8.28
C ASP A 187 16.62 -0.91 -8.92
N ARG A 188 15.50 -0.51 -9.53
CA ARG A 188 14.53 -1.39 -10.17
C ARG A 188 14.23 -0.99 -11.63
N ALA A 189 15.10 -0.20 -12.27
CA ALA A 189 14.88 0.23 -13.65
C ALA A 189 14.63 -0.93 -14.62
N ARG A 190 15.43 -2.02 -14.50
CA ARG A 190 15.23 -3.24 -15.31
C ARG A 190 13.93 -3.99 -14.97
N TRP A 191 13.51 -3.96 -13.71
CA TRP A 191 12.24 -4.54 -13.27
C TRP A 191 11.09 -3.72 -13.83
N SER A 192 11.17 -2.38 -13.75
CA SER A 192 10.20 -1.45 -14.32
C SER A 192 10.00 -1.69 -15.83
N ALA A 193 11.07 -1.81 -16.59
CA ALA A 193 10.99 -2.11 -18.02
C ALA A 193 10.23 -3.42 -18.29
N ARG A 194 10.52 -4.49 -17.56
CA ARG A 194 9.82 -5.78 -17.71
C ARG A 194 8.35 -5.73 -17.28
N VAL A 195 8.01 -4.90 -16.29
CA VAL A 195 6.61 -4.64 -15.91
C VAL A 195 5.88 -3.96 -17.07
N CYS A 196 6.46 -2.91 -17.66
CA CYS A 196 5.90 -2.21 -18.81
C CYS A 196 5.76 -3.13 -20.04
N GLU A 197 6.75 -3.96 -20.31
CA GLU A 197 6.67 -4.99 -21.37
C GLU A 197 5.48 -5.93 -21.10
N THR A 198 5.32 -6.41 -19.87
CA THR A 198 4.20 -7.27 -19.49
C THR A 198 2.85 -6.56 -19.69
N VAL A 199 2.72 -5.30 -19.24
CA VAL A 199 1.52 -4.48 -19.45
C VAL A 199 1.19 -4.38 -20.95
N ASN A 200 2.20 -4.13 -21.80
CA ASN A 200 2.02 -4.00 -23.25
C ASN A 200 1.52 -5.29 -23.91
N THR A 201 1.81 -6.47 -23.34
CA THR A 201 1.26 -7.75 -23.86
C THR A 201 -0.24 -7.91 -23.59
N LEU A 202 -0.79 -7.08 -22.70
CA LEU A 202 -2.20 -7.19 -22.31
C LEU A 202 -3.15 -6.50 -23.27
N ASN A 203 -2.66 -5.77 -24.28
CA ASN A 203 -3.47 -5.03 -25.24
C ASN A 203 -4.57 -4.21 -24.56
N ALA A 204 -4.17 -3.35 -23.64
CA ALA A 204 -5.07 -2.54 -22.85
C ALA A 204 -5.75 -1.46 -23.70
N ASP A 205 -7.04 -1.22 -23.45
CA ASP A 205 -7.74 -0.03 -23.96
C ASP A 205 -7.36 1.19 -23.12
N LEU A 206 -7.29 1.04 -21.82
CA LEU A 206 -6.88 2.07 -20.86
C LEU A 206 -5.86 1.50 -19.87
N VAL A 207 -4.82 2.26 -19.53
CA VAL A 207 -3.92 1.91 -18.41
C VAL A 207 -4.03 2.97 -17.32
N CYS A 208 -4.29 2.53 -16.10
CA CYS A 208 -4.42 3.36 -14.92
C CYS A 208 -3.23 3.15 -13.99
N HIS A 209 -2.67 4.24 -13.43
CA HIS A 209 -1.74 4.19 -12.31
C HIS A 209 -2.35 4.96 -11.13
N THR A 210 -2.68 4.27 -10.05
CA THR A 210 -3.39 4.87 -8.92
C THR A 210 -2.47 5.37 -7.81
N GLY A 211 -1.27 5.85 -8.15
CA GLY A 211 -0.38 6.54 -7.19
C GLY A 211 0.69 5.66 -6.54
N ASP A 212 1.42 6.27 -5.63
CA ASP A 212 2.60 5.69 -4.96
C ASP A 212 3.64 5.18 -5.97
N ILE A 213 4.07 6.11 -6.85
CA ILE A 213 5.08 5.81 -7.88
C ILE A 213 6.43 5.54 -7.21
N ALA A 214 6.82 6.35 -6.22
CA ALA A 214 8.18 6.29 -5.70
C ALA A 214 8.34 6.74 -4.24
N ASP A 215 9.45 6.27 -3.66
CA ASP A 215 9.98 6.71 -2.37
C ASP A 215 11.19 7.65 -2.63
N GLY A 216 10.91 8.95 -2.72
CA GLY A 216 11.89 10.00 -2.98
C GLY A 216 11.50 10.93 -4.14
N THR A 217 12.39 11.87 -4.47
CA THR A 217 12.12 12.90 -5.50
C THR A 217 12.11 12.32 -6.92
N ALA A 218 11.40 13.00 -7.80
CA ALA A 218 11.30 12.64 -9.24
C ALA A 218 12.69 12.60 -9.87
N GLU A 219 13.57 13.56 -9.58
CA GLU A 219 14.95 13.60 -10.09
C GLU A 219 15.72 12.34 -9.70
N ARG A 220 15.69 11.94 -8.43
CA ARG A 220 16.46 10.79 -7.93
C ARG A 220 15.98 9.44 -8.45
N ARG A 221 14.67 9.32 -8.69
CA ARG A 221 14.05 8.05 -9.11
C ARG A 221 13.71 8.01 -10.60
N ARG A 222 13.99 9.08 -11.34
CA ARG A 222 13.71 9.23 -12.78
C ARG A 222 14.12 8.01 -13.59
N ALA A 223 15.34 7.52 -13.41
CA ALA A 223 15.87 6.39 -14.18
C ALA A 223 15.02 5.11 -14.01
N GLN A 224 14.39 4.93 -12.84
CA GLN A 224 13.50 3.79 -12.58
C GLN A 224 12.10 4.01 -13.15
N ALA A 225 11.63 5.26 -13.22
CA ALA A 225 10.30 5.62 -13.73
C ALA A 225 10.24 5.75 -15.27
N VAL A 226 11.33 6.14 -15.92
CA VAL A 226 11.39 6.33 -17.40
C VAL A 226 10.75 5.18 -18.20
N PRO A 227 10.89 3.89 -17.84
CA PRO A 227 10.20 2.83 -18.56
C PRO A 227 8.69 2.97 -18.62
N LEU A 228 8.03 3.66 -17.67
CA LEU A 228 6.59 3.92 -17.71
C LEU A 228 6.15 4.67 -18.99
N GLY A 229 7.05 5.46 -19.57
CA GLY A 229 6.81 6.12 -20.85
C GLY A 229 6.63 5.17 -22.05
N THR A 230 7.02 3.89 -21.90
CA THR A 230 6.89 2.87 -22.96
C THR A 230 5.56 2.11 -22.93
N VAL A 231 4.74 2.32 -21.89
CA VAL A 231 3.42 1.69 -21.74
C VAL A 231 2.50 2.16 -22.86
N ARG A 232 1.70 1.26 -23.43
CA ARG A 232 0.78 1.51 -24.55
C ARG A 232 -0.65 1.18 -24.16
N ALA A 233 -1.57 2.02 -24.59
CA ALA A 233 -3.01 1.80 -24.46
C ALA A 233 -3.73 2.50 -25.61
N ALA A 234 -4.86 1.92 -26.06
CA ALA A 234 -5.60 2.44 -27.20
C ALA A 234 -6.26 3.81 -26.93
N HIS A 235 -6.77 4.00 -25.69
CA HIS A 235 -7.47 5.21 -25.25
C HIS A 235 -6.70 6.02 -24.19
N GLY A 236 -5.42 5.70 -23.98
CA GLY A 236 -4.55 6.52 -23.14
C GLY A 236 -4.13 5.87 -21.81
N ARG A 237 -3.30 6.63 -21.10
CA ARG A 237 -2.72 6.25 -19.82
C ARG A 237 -3.02 7.36 -18.82
N VAL A 238 -3.66 7.03 -17.72
CA VAL A 238 -4.10 7.99 -16.71
C VAL A 238 -3.42 7.71 -15.37
N TYR A 239 -3.17 8.78 -14.62
CA TYR A 239 -2.46 8.74 -13.36
C TYR A 239 -3.13 9.61 -12.30
N VAL A 240 -3.16 9.16 -11.04
CA VAL A 240 -3.45 9.97 -9.87
C VAL A 240 -2.33 9.84 -8.83
N THR A 241 -2.20 10.82 -7.95
CA THR A 241 -1.20 10.80 -6.88
C THR A 241 -1.57 9.80 -5.78
N GLY A 242 -0.55 9.22 -5.13
CA GLY A 242 -0.67 8.53 -3.85
C GLY A 242 -0.09 9.35 -2.71
N ASN A 243 -0.09 8.81 -1.49
CA ASN A 243 0.42 9.51 -0.32
C ASN A 243 1.96 9.67 -0.34
N HIS A 244 2.70 8.77 -0.98
CA HIS A 244 4.15 8.83 -1.03
C HIS A 244 4.67 9.98 -1.89
N GLU A 245 3.93 10.41 -2.91
CA GLU A 245 4.24 11.63 -3.65
C GLU A 245 4.22 12.84 -2.71
N TYR A 246 3.26 12.92 -1.78
CA TYR A 246 3.15 14.02 -0.80
C TYR A 246 4.19 13.95 0.32
N TYR A 247 4.76 12.79 0.59
CA TYR A 247 5.87 12.65 1.54
C TYR A 247 7.20 13.12 0.96
N SER A 248 7.29 13.28 -0.36
CA SER A 248 8.52 13.66 -1.05
C SER A 248 8.37 14.90 -1.93
N GLU A 249 7.80 14.77 -3.11
CA GLU A 249 7.75 15.83 -4.14
C GLU A 249 6.56 15.60 -5.09
N ALA A 250 5.33 15.88 -4.62
CA ALA A 250 4.13 15.56 -5.38
C ALA A 250 4.08 16.23 -6.76
N GLN A 251 4.37 17.54 -6.86
CA GLN A 251 4.32 18.25 -8.15
C GLN A 251 5.37 17.73 -9.12
N GLY A 252 6.61 17.46 -8.66
CA GLY A 252 7.66 16.92 -9.53
C GLY A 252 7.29 15.54 -10.12
N TRP A 253 6.52 14.73 -9.37
CA TRP A 253 5.99 13.47 -9.89
C TRP A 253 4.85 13.67 -10.89
N VAL A 254 3.96 14.62 -10.66
CA VAL A 254 2.91 14.99 -11.62
C VAL A 254 3.54 15.42 -12.94
N ASP A 255 4.53 16.32 -12.88
CA ASP A 255 5.23 16.86 -14.06
C ASP A 255 5.99 15.76 -14.82
N LEU A 256 6.68 14.86 -14.09
CA LEU A 256 7.39 13.74 -14.72
C LEU A 256 6.45 12.75 -15.39
N MET A 257 5.29 12.44 -14.77
CA MET A 257 4.33 11.52 -15.37
C MET A 257 3.71 12.11 -16.64
N ASP A 258 3.41 13.41 -16.65
CA ASP A 258 2.97 14.13 -17.84
C ASP A 258 4.05 14.09 -18.94
N GLU A 259 5.31 14.36 -18.60
CA GLU A 259 6.46 14.23 -19.53
C GLU A 259 6.57 12.81 -20.11
N LEU A 260 6.30 11.79 -19.33
CA LEU A 260 6.30 10.39 -19.76
C LEU A 260 5.03 10.02 -20.56
N GLY A 261 4.12 10.96 -20.78
CA GLY A 261 2.90 10.82 -21.56
C GLY A 261 1.76 10.13 -20.82
N TRP A 262 1.74 10.23 -19.50
CA TRP A 262 0.59 9.88 -18.68
C TRP A 262 -0.24 11.13 -18.44
N GLU A 263 -1.57 10.98 -18.46
CA GLU A 263 -2.51 12.05 -18.19
C GLU A 263 -2.78 12.16 -16.68
N PRO A 264 -2.29 13.19 -15.96
CA PRO A 264 -2.56 13.36 -14.54
C PRO A 264 -4.02 13.80 -14.33
N LEU A 265 -4.82 12.96 -13.69
CA LEU A 265 -6.21 13.27 -13.34
C LEU A 265 -6.30 13.89 -11.96
N ARG A 266 -5.83 15.14 -11.83
CA ARG A 266 -5.87 15.89 -10.58
C ARG A 266 -7.21 16.59 -10.43
N ASN A 267 -8.15 15.95 -9.71
CA ASN A 267 -9.51 16.48 -9.47
C ASN A 267 -10.25 16.87 -10.76
N ARG A 268 -10.10 16.05 -11.78
CA ARG A 268 -10.73 16.22 -13.08
C ARG A 268 -11.07 14.88 -13.72
N HIS A 269 -11.84 14.91 -14.79
CA HIS A 269 -12.15 13.73 -15.58
C HIS A 269 -11.83 13.94 -17.07
N LEU A 270 -11.88 12.84 -17.80
CA LEU A 270 -11.94 12.78 -19.24
C LEU A 270 -13.01 11.78 -19.67
N LEU A 271 -13.43 11.89 -20.90
CA LEU A 271 -14.44 11.01 -21.51
C LEU A 271 -13.75 9.99 -22.41
N LEU A 272 -14.07 8.72 -22.22
CA LEU A 272 -13.65 7.64 -23.09
C LEU A 272 -14.86 7.20 -23.94
N GLU A 273 -14.78 7.42 -25.23
CA GLU A 273 -15.82 7.04 -26.18
C GLU A 273 -15.45 5.77 -26.91
N ARG A 274 -16.38 4.80 -26.98
CA ARG A 274 -16.21 3.56 -27.73
C ARG A 274 -17.57 2.97 -28.10
N GLY A 275 -17.73 2.60 -29.38
CA GLY A 275 -18.95 1.95 -29.87
C GLY A 275 -20.24 2.78 -29.72
N GLY A 276 -20.14 4.11 -29.64
CA GLY A 276 -21.27 5.02 -29.46
C GLY A 276 -21.65 5.25 -27.97
N ASP A 277 -20.96 4.61 -27.04
CA ASP A 277 -21.16 4.80 -25.59
C ASP A 277 -19.96 5.51 -24.96
N THR A 278 -20.19 6.19 -23.84
CA THR A 278 -19.21 7.02 -23.14
C THR A 278 -19.01 6.53 -21.69
N LEU A 279 -17.74 6.47 -21.25
CA LEU A 279 -17.33 6.22 -19.86
C LEU A 279 -16.59 7.44 -19.34
N VAL A 280 -17.01 7.95 -18.18
CA VAL A 280 -16.29 9.01 -17.45
C VAL A 280 -15.12 8.38 -16.70
N ILE A 281 -13.88 8.83 -16.97
CA ILE A 281 -12.69 8.45 -16.25
C ILE A 281 -12.30 9.61 -15.36
N ALA A 282 -12.62 9.54 -14.08
CA ALA A 282 -12.34 10.58 -13.09
C ALA A 282 -11.14 10.22 -12.20
N GLY A 283 -10.43 11.23 -11.73
CA GLY A 283 -9.35 11.04 -10.78
C GLY A 283 -9.33 12.15 -9.73
N VAL A 284 -8.90 11.79 -8.52
CA VAL A 284 -8.69 12.72 -7.42
C VAL A 284 -7.26 12.64 -6.92
N ASP A 285 -6.73 13.74 -6.38
CA ASP A 285 -5.50 13.71 -5.61
C ASP A 285 -5.68 12.79 -4.38
N ASP A 286 -4.58 12.26 -3.84
CA ASP A 286 -4.65 11.49 -2.60
C ASP A 286 -5.18 12.35 -1.43
N VAL A 287 -5.88 11.72 -0.50
CA VAL A 287 -6.42 12.41 0.70
C VAL A 287 -5.35 13.06 1.57
N THR A 288 -4.11 12.57 1.52
CA THR A 288 -2.95 13.15 2.23
C THR A 288 -2.59 14.55 1.69
N ALA A 289 -2.99 14.86 0.46
CA ALA A 289 -2.76 16.15 -0.18
C ALA A 289 -3.31 17.31 0.64
N GLU A 290 -4.47 17.14 1.31
CA GLU A 290 -5.10 18.17 2.14
C GLU A 290 -4.19 18.65 3.27
N SER A 291 -3.36 17.77 3.83
CA SER A 291 -2.42 18.07 4.91
C SER A 291 -1.02 18.48 4.43
N SER A 292 -0.74 18.40 3.13
CA SER A 292 0.58 18.70 2.56
C SER A 292 0.93 20.20 2.55
N GLY A 293 -0.07 21.07 2.56
CA GLY A 293 0.10 22.53 2.42
C GLY A 293 0.44 22.98 0.99
N LEU A 294 0.46 22.08 -0.01
CA LEU A 294 0.70 22.44 -1.40
C LEU A 294 -0.53 23.12 -2.01
N ALA A 295 -0.35 24.33 -2.54
CA ALA A 295 -1.42 25.08 -3.16
C ALA A 295 -2.01 24.33 -4.37
N GLY A 296 -3.35 24.23 -4.43
CA GLY A 296 -4.06 23.55 -5.52
C GLY A 296 -4.01 22.01 -5.46
N HIS A 297 -3.49 21.43 -4.36
CA HIS A 297 -3.57 20.00 -4.08
C HIS A 297 -4.65 19.70 -3.03
N GLY A 298 -5.35 18.60 -3.18
CA GLY A 298 -6.45 18.16 -2.30
C GLY A 298 -7.39 17.19 -3.01
N ALA A 299 -8.09 16.34 -2.28
CA ALA A 299 -8.99 15.33 -2.84
C ALA A 299 -10.40 15.91 -3.07
N HIS A 300 -10.68 16.47 -4.24
CA HIS A 300 -11.92 17.19 -4.56
C HIS A 300 -12.78 16.42 -5.57
N LEU A 301 -13.63 15.49 -5.10
CA LEU A 301 -14.49 14.67 -5.97
C LEU A 301 -15.50 15.52 -6.76
N THR A 302 -16.07 16.56 -6.14
CA THR A 302 -17.02 17.47 -6.83
C THR A 302 -16.35 18.14 -8.03
N GLY A 303 -15.09 18.60 -7.87
CA GLY A 303 -14.33 19.17 -8.98
C GLY A 303 -13.99 18.11 -10.04
N ALA A 304 -13.67 16.88 -9.61
CA ALA A 304 -13.40 15.79 -10.54
C ALA A 304 -14.59 15.42 -11.43
N LEU A 305 -15.81 15.65 -10.97
CA LEU A 305 -17.06 15.36 -11.68
C LEU A 305 -17.73 16.60 -12.28
N ASP A 306 -17.13 17.79 -12.12
CA ASP A 306 -17.71 19.03 -12.63
C ASP A 306 -17.90 19.00 -14.15
N GLY A 307 -19.12 19.21 -14.62
CA GLY A 307 -19.49 19.11 -16.03
C GLY A 307 -19.66 17.68 -16.59
N ALA A 308 -19.44 16.63 -15.78
CA ALA A 308 -19.75 15.27 -16.20
C ALA A 308 -21.26 15.02 -16.22
N ASP A 309 -21.73 14.29 -17.23
CA ASP A 309 -23.13 13.86 -17.30
C ASP A 309 -23.39 12.80 -16.21
N PRO A 310 -24.33 13.05 -15.26
CA PRO A 310 -24.61 12.15 -14.14
C PRO A 310 -25.20 10.80 -14.57
N ASP A 311 -25.73 10.70 -15.79
CA ASP A 311 -26.29 9.46 -16.32
C ASP A 311 -25.21 8.52 -16.91
N LEU A 312 -24.00 8.99 -17.12
CA LEU A 312 -22.90 8.17 -17.62
C LEU A 312 -22.26 7.32 -16.49
N PRO A 313 -21.75 6.11 -16.83
CA PRO A 313 -20.98 5.32 -15.88
C PRO A 313 -19.66 6.02 -15.56
N VAL A 314 -19.18 5.90 -14.31
CA VAL A 314 -17.95 6.54 -13.83
C VAL A 314 -16.96 5.52 -13.30
N LEU A 315 -15.75 5.53 -13.86
CA LEU A 315 -14.55 4.88 -13.31
C LEU A 315 -13.72 5.94 -12.58
N LEU A 316 -13.59 5.80 -11.26
CA LEU A 316 -12.83 6.72 -10.41
C LEU A 316 -11.47 6.13 -10.05
N LEU A 317 -10.40 6.89 -10.23
CA LEU A 317 -9.09 6.61 -9.67
C LEU A 317 -8.95 7.39 -8.35
N ALA A 318 -8.76 6.67 -7.25
CA ALA A 318 -8.45 7.23 -5.93
C ALA A 318 -7.49 6.27 -5.22
N HIS A 319 -6.31 6.76 -4.82
CA HIS A 319 -5.25 5.89 -4.32
C HIS A 319 -5.69 5.07 -3.10
N GLN A 320 -6.28 5.70 -2.09
CA GLN A 320 -6.66 5.02 -0.85
C GLN A 320 -8.09 4.43 -0.93
N PRO A 321 -8.28 3.16 -0.51
CA PRO A 321 -9.60 2.52 -0.45
C PRO A 321 -10.62 3.26 0.42
N THR A 322 -10.18 3.97 1.46
CA THR A 322 -11.04 4.79 2.35
C THR A 322 -11.85 5.86 1.62
N PHE A 323 -11.45 6.24 0.40
CA PHE A 323 -12.19 7.21 -0.41
C PHE A 323 -13.54 6.66 -0.91
N VAL A 324 -13.76 5.35 -0.82
CA VAL A 324 -14.96 4.68 -1.37
C VAL A 324 -16.27 5.17 -0.77
N ASP A 325 -16.29 5.64 0.48
CA ASP A 325 -17.50 6.19 1.08
C ASP A 325 -17.93 7.49 0.37
N ARG A 326 -16.96 8.36 0.02
CA ARG A 326 -17.22 9.56 -0.79
C ARG A 326 -17.67 9.18 -2.21
N ALA A 327 -17.02 8.19 -2.82
CA ALA A 327 -17.37 7.67 -4.13
C ALA A 327 -18.79 7.10 -4.16
N ALA A 328 -19.17 6.31 -3.15
CA ALA A 328 -20.50 5.73 -3.01
C ALA A 328 -21.60 6.82 -2.85
N ALA A 329 -21.33 7.84 -2.04
CA ALA A 329 -22.23 8.96 -1.86
C ALA A 329 -22.46 9.76 -3.17
N ALA A 330 -21.44 9.84 -4.03
CA ALA A 330 -21.51 10.47 -5.34
C ALA A 330 -22.05 9.55 -6.45
N GLY A 331 -22.35 8.28 -6.14
CA GLY A 331 -22.89 7.31 -7.09
C GLY A 331 -21.89 6.84 -8.15
N ILE A 332 -20.62 6.75 -7.83
CA ILE A 332 -19.57 6.18 -8.68
C ILE A 332 -19.83 4.68 -8.90
N ASP A 333 -19.56 4.19 -10.11
CA ASP A 333 -19.78 2.77 -10.45
C ASP A 333 -18.60 1.88 -10.05
N LEU A 334 -17.37 2.33 -10.30
CA LEU A 334 -16.17 1.58 -9.96
C LEU A 334 -15.05 2.53 -9.49
N GLN A 335 -14.53 2.29 -8.29
CA GLN A 335 -13.30 2.92 -7.82
C GLN A 335 -12.12 1.95 -7.96
N LEU A 336 -10.98 2.43 -8.47
CA LEU A 336 -9.69 1.72 -8.49
C LEU A 336 -8.76 2.32 -7.44
N SER A 337 -8.19 1.45 -6.60
CA SER A 337 -7.30 1.85 -5.51
C SER A 337 -6.09 0.91 -5.37
N GLY A 338 -5.04 1.42 -4.74
CA GLY A 338 -3.85 0.69 -4.31
C GLY A 338 -3.67 0.75 -2.79
N HIS A 339 -2.53 1.30 -2.34
CA HIS A 339 -2.18 1.69 -0.97
C HIS A 339 -1.95 0.54 0.01
N THR A 340 -2.78 -0.47 0.03
CA THR A 340 -2.79 -1.51 1.07
C THR A 340 -1.67 -2.53 0.96
N HIS A 341 -1.09 -2.68 -0.23
CA HIS A 341 -0.14 -3.76 -0.59
C HIS A 341 -0.64 -5.18 -0.27
N GLY A 342 -1.95 -5.36 0.03
CA GLY A 342 -2.46 -6.61 0.59
C GLY A 342 -1.84 -6.97 1.94
N GLY A 343 -1.30 -5.98 2.66
CA GLY A 343 -0.56 -6.12 3.90
C GLY A 343 0.90 -6.54 3.75
N GLN A 344 1.40 -6.67 2.53
CA GLN A 344 2.79 -6.94 2.09
C GLN A 344 3.53 -8.08 2.82
N ILE A 345 3.64 -8.07 4.16
CA ILE A 345 4.33 -9.08 4.98
C ILE A 345 3.37 -9.58 6.05
N TRP A 346 2.89 -10.83 5.89
CA TRP A 346 2.00 -11.45 6.87
C TRP A 346 2.64 -11.42 8.29
N PRO A 347 1.87 -11.13 9.36
CA PRO A 347 0.42 -10.90 9.45
C PRO A 347 0.03 -9.40 9.45
N PHE A 348 0.83 -8.49 8.90
CA PHE A 348 0.57 -7.05 8.90
C PHE A 348 -0.79 -6.66 8.29
N HIS A 349 -1.34 -7.50 7.42
CA HIS A 349 -2.68 -7.30 6.82
C HIS A 349 -3.80 -7.16 7.86
N HIS A 350 -3.64 -7.70 9.07
CA HIS A 350 -4.62 -7.49 10.14
C HIS A 350 -4.62 -6.03 10.63
N LEU A 351 -3.45 -5.39 10.67
CA LEU A 351 -3.33 -3.97 11.03
C LEU A 351 -3.89 -3.09 9.92
N VAL A 352 -3.60 -3.41 8.65
CA VAL A 352 -4.17 -2.67 7.50
C VAL A 352 -5.70 -2.68 7.51
N ARG A 353 -6.32 -3.79 7.88
CA ARG A 353 -7.80 -3.90 7.98
C ARG A 353 -8.43 -3.07 9.09
N LEU A 354 -7.66 -2.56 10.04
CA LEU A 354 -8.18 -1.65 11.07
C LEU A 354 -8.39 -0.23 10.53
N ASP A 355 -7.69 0.12 9.44
CA ASP A 355 -7.68 1.43 8.84
C ASP A 355 -8.40 1.46 7.47
N GLN A 356 -8.26 0.39 6.68
CA GLN A 356 -8.76 0.34 5.32
C GLN A 356 -9.99 -0.57 5.18
N PRO A 357 -11.07 -0.13 4.47
CA PRO A 357 -12.31 -0.90 4.32
C PRO A 357 -12.14 -2.15 3.47
N ALA A 358 -11.13 -2.19 2.60
CA ALA A 358 -10.79 -3.33 1.76
C ALA A 358 -9.30 -3.56 1.72
N LEU A 359 -8.87 -4.82 1.78
CA LEU A 359 -7.45 -5.19 1.72
C LEU A 359 -6.97 -5.46 0.29
N ALA A 360 -7.74 -6.17 -0.50
CA ALA A 360 -7.43 -6.52 -1.89
C ALA A 360 -8.62 -7.15 -2.61
N GLY A 361 -8.69 -6.96 -3.92
CA GLY A 361 -9.71 -7.55 -4.79
C GLY A 361 -10.93 -6.67 -4.97
N LEU A 362 -11.97 -7.24 -5.59
CA LEU A 362 -13.23 -6.55 -5.85
C LEU A 362 -14.17 -6.70 -4.65
N SER A 363 -14.78 -5.60 -4.23
CA SER A 363 -15.76 -5.55 -3.13
C SER A 363 -16.91 -4.61 -3.46
N HIS A 364 -18.09 -4.87 -2.89
CA HIS A 364 -19.28 -4.02 -3.01
C HIS A 364 -19.38 -3.10 -1.79
N HIS A 365 -19.59 -1.80 -2.01
CA HIS A 365 -19.70 -0.80 -0.94
C HIS A 365 -21.06 -0.09 -0.91
N ALA A 366 -21.77 -0.07 -2.05
CA ALA A 366 -23.13 0.41 -2.16
C ALA A 366 -23.84 -0.40 -3.27
N PRO A 367 -25.16 -0.29 -3.42
CA PRO A 367 -25.87 -1.04 -4.46
C PRO A 367 -25.30 -0.87 -5.87
N ARG A 368 -24.66 0.26 -6.14
CA ARG A 368 -24.06 0.60 -7.43
C ARG A 368 -22.53 0.69 -7.40
N THR A 369 -21.90 0.87 -6.25
CA THR A 369 -20.46 1.17 -6.14
C THR A 369 -19.63 -0.06 -5.86
N LEU A 370 -18.73 -0.35 -6.78
CA LEU A 370 -17.70 -1.35 -6.66
C LEU A 370 -16.37 -0.67 -6.31
N LEU A 371 -15.57 -1.34 -5.47
CA LEU A 371 -14.18 -0.97 -5.20
C LEU A 371 -13.27 -2.13 -5.61
N TYR A 372 -12.30 -1.86 -6.47
CA TYR A 372 -11.18 -2.76 -6.67
C TYR A 372 -9.94 -2.22 -5.96
N THR A 373 -9.42 -2.98 -5.01
CA THR A 373 -8.17 -2.66 -4.31
C THR A 373 -7.08 -3.59 -4.80
N SER A 374 -6.03 -3.02 -5.41
CA SER A 374 -4.85 -3.78 -5.86
C SER A 374 -3.92 -4.08 -4.67
N ARG A 375 -3.20 -5.21 -4.77
CA ARG A 375 -2.09 -5.52 -3.86
C ARG A 375 -0.80 -4.75 -4.18
N GLY A 376 -0.87 -3.84 -5.13
CA GLY A 376 0.31 -3.11 -5.60
C GLY A 376 1.20 -3.89 -6.55
N THR A 377 1.87 -3.19 -7.43
CA THR A 377 2.79 -3.73 -8.45
C THR A 377 4.20 -3.92 -7.87
N GLY A 378 4.67 -2.94 -7.07
CA GLY A 378 5.98 -2.97 -6.41
C GLY A 378 5.94 -3.50 -4.97
N PHE A 379 6.78 -2.95 -4.13
CA PHE A 379 6.79 -3.12 -2.67
C PHE A 379 7.24 -1.81 -2.03
N TRP A 380 6.76 -1.56 -0.84
CA TRP A 380 7.10 -0.41 -0.01
C TRP A 380 8.07 -0.79 1.11
N GLY A 381 9.12 0.02 1.34
CA GLY A 381 10.07 -0.15 2.44
C GLY A 381 10.76 -1.52 2.41
N PRO A 382 10.47 -2.45 3.35
CA PRO A 382 11.07 -3.78 3.41
C PRO A 382 10.96 -4.55 2.10
N PRO A 383 12.08 -5.03 1.52
CA PRO A 383 12.10 -5.69 0.22
C PRO A 383 11.59 -7.14 0.28
N PHE A 384 10.47 -7.37 0.95
CA PHE A 384 9.86 -8.69 1.14
C PHE A 384 8.37 -8.65 0.86
N ARG A 385 7.85 -9.71 0.22
CA ARG A 385 6.42 -9.99 0.12
C ARG A 385 6.13 -11.40 0.63
N ILE A 386 5.36 -11.51 1.73
CA ILE A 386 5.03 -12.78 2.35
C ILE A 386 3.53 -12.94 2.41
N PHE A 387 3.01 -13.94 1.67
CA PHE A 387 1.58 -14.26 1.48
C PHE A 387 0.72 -13.13 0.88
N ALA A 388 1.37 -12.09 0.36
CA ALA A 388 0.76 -10.97 -0.33
C ALA A 388 1.50 -10.68 -1.66
N PRO A 389 1.37 -11.56 -2.68
CA PRO A 389 2.06 -11.39 -3.94
C PRO A 389 1.63 -10.11 -4.65
N SER A 390 2.58 -9.42 -5.30
CA SER A 390 2.31 -8.27 -6.15
C SER A 390 1.51 -8.65 -7.39
N GLU A 391 0.79 -7.69 -7.98
CA GLU A 391 -0.05 -7.92 -9.15
C GLU A 391 -0.02 -6.78 -10.17
N ILE A 392 -0.24 -7.13 -11.42
CA ILE A 392 -0.73 -6.27 -12.49
C ILE A 392 -2.16 -6.72 -12.74
N THR A 393 -3.14 -5.81 -12.67
CA THR A 393 -4.52 -6.21 -12.81
C THR A 393 -5.06 -5.87 -14.19
N LEU A 394 -5.68 -6.83 -14.86
CA LEU A 394 -6.48 -6.62 -16.06
C LEU A 394 -7.95 -6.80 -15.70
N LEU A 395 -8.67 -5.69 -15.71
CA LEU A 395 -10.13 -5.63 -15.56
C LEU A 395 -10.74 -5.65 -16.96
N THR A 396 -11.69 -6.53 -17.23
CA THR A 396 -12.54 -6.47 -18.41
C THR A 396 -13.91 -5.99 -17.97
N LEU A 397 -14.28 -4.77 -18.39
CA LEU A 397 -15.59 -4.22 -18.04
C LEU A 397 -16.69 -4.90 -18.84
N ARG A 398 -17.78 -5.27 -18.19
CA ARG A 398 -18.92 -5.99 -18.77
C ARG A 398 -20.22 -5.22 -18.64
N SER A 399 -20.90 -5.11 -19.76
CA SER A 399 -22.23 -4.54 -19.84
C SER A 399 -23.30 -5.58 -19.49
N PRO A 400 -24.36 -5.21 -18.74
CA PRO A 400 -25.49 -6.11 -18.49
C PRO A 400 -26.38 -6.31 -19.72
N HIS A 401 -26.18 -5.48 -20.77
CA HIS A 401 -27.06 -5.45 -21.96
C HIS A 401 -26.69 -6.46 -23.05
N LEU A 402 -25.62 -7.24 -22.83
CA LEU A 402 -25.26 -8.35 -23.72
C LEU A 402 -25.57 -9.68 -23.05
N PRO A 403 -26.16 -10.65 -23.78
CA PRO A 403 -26.33 -12.00 -23.24
C PRO A 403 -24.96 -12.57 -22.88
N THR A 404 -24.85 -13.12 -21.67
CA THR A 404 -23.66 -13.92 -21.29
C THR A 404 -23.50 -15.00 -22.33
N SER A 405 -22.39 -14.96 -23.10
CA SER A 405 -22.07 -16.07 -24.02
C SER A 405 -22.02 -17.38 -23.25
N PRO A 406 -22.64 -18.46 -23.75
CA PRO A 406 -22.72 -19.74 -23.10
C PRO A 406 -21.35 -20.39 -22.84
#